data_aa2d5e1b0c6df46e9e6034b2c378f28d
#
_entry.id   aa2d5e1b0c6df46e9e6034b2c378f28d
#
_cell.length_a   1.000
_cell.length_b   1.000
_cell.length_c   1.000
_cell.angle_alpha   90.00
_cell.angle_beta   90.00
_cell.angle_gamma   90.00
#
_symmetry.space_group_name_H-M   'P 1'
#
loop_
_entity.id
_entity.type
_entity.pdbx_description
1 polymer ?
#
loop_
_entity_poly.entity_id
_entity_poly.type
_entity_poly.pdbx_seq_one_letter_code
_entity_poly.pdbx_strand_id
1 'polypeptide(L)'
;MQGKRTLLIMSLPIALALVIPLLALVQQPGAISLPEGDGAELVSTSCVGCHSLERTLSRGRSAEGWEQTVNGMVSRGAQILSADAEIIIAYLAEHFGVDFIPPREQRIMVWVDRQGQMEPLPAPPQHYYLPRLSPDTQQIAVEVHREKPDIWIYDIPTGEMRQLTHEGTNRFPLWSPDGQRVLFSSDRHQEASKGRRVFFNDHDVYWKSADGSGKAERLTYGELNHGPQRWTPNGKTLSFYEIHPETGRDIWMLPLQGERKPWLFLKTPVLEGGIAFSADGNWMAHTSEETGRREIVVRAFPGAQPMHQVSLNGGIEVVWPHQSKELFYRFGNKRMAVEITTTPTLTVGTPRVLFEGNYVNSPGSRASWDATPDGQRFLLLKKVE
;
A
#
# COMPACT_ATOMS: atom_id res chain seq x y z
N MET A 1 93.58 17.73 -13.80
CA MET A 1 92.78 18.16 -14.93
C MET A 1 91.56 17.29 -14.92
N GLN A 2 90.42 17.78 -14.38
CA GLN A 2 89.14 17.06 -14.18
C GLN A 2 88.17 17.43 -15.27
N GLY A 3 87.80 16.46 -16.10
CA GLY A 3 86.78 16.63 -17.13
C GLY A 3 85.41 16.43 -16.55
N LYS A 4 84.54 17.46 -16.56
CA LYS A 4 83.15 17.40 -16.22
C LYS A 4 82.33 16.78 -17.38
N ARG A 5 81.72 15.62 -17.15
CA ARG A 5 80.69 15.04 -18.05
C ARG A 5 79.32 15.63 -17.72
N THR A 6 78.73 16.35 -18.64
CA THR A 6 77.39 16.87 -18.57
C THR A 6 76.44 15.78 -19.03
N LEU A 7 75.50 15.39 -18.13
CA LEU A 7 74.44 14.40 -18.42
C LEU A 7 73.20 15.17 -18.94
N LEU A 8 72.81 14.92 -20.17
CA LEU A 8 71.63 15.48 -20.80
C LEU A 8 70.46 14.58 -20.41
N ILE A 9 69.53 15.10 -19.59
CA ILE A 9 68.29 14.39 -19.25
C ILE A 9 67.19 14.81 -20.25
N MET A 10 66.80 13.91 -21.14
CA MET A 10 65.68 14.06 -22.02
C MET A 10 64.41 13.75 -21.22
N SER A 11 63.58 14.74 -20.95
CA SER A 11 62.20 14.57 -20.38
C SER A 11 61.24 14.22 -21.49
N LEU A 12 60.69 12.99 -21.45
CA LEU A 12 59.52 12.59 -22.23
C LEU A 12 58.22 13.12 -21.52
N PRO A 13 57.29 13.73 -22.22
CA PRO A 13 55.99 14.05 -21.63
C PRO A 13 55.12 12.76 -21.53
N ILE A 14 54.78 12.39 -20.31
CA ILE A 14 53.79 11.36 -20.05
C ILE A 14 52.41 11.98 -20.32
N ALA A 15 51.79 11.59 -21.43
CA ALA A 15 50.40 11.90 -21.71
C ALA A 15 49.52 11.05 -20.78
N LEU A 16 48.96 11.68 -19.75
CA LEU A 16 47.96 11.07 -18.84
C LEU A 16 46.61 10.98 -19.59
N ALA A 17 46.32 9.82 -20.18
CA ALA A 17 45.00 9.55 -20.73
C ALA A 17 44.01 9.38 -19.58
N LEU A 18 43.14 10.39 -19.37
CA LEU A 18 41.99 10.30 -18.49
C LEU A 18 40.99 9.27 -19.08
N VAL A 19 41.05 8.06 -18.60
CA VAL A 19 40.00 7.07 -18.83
C VAL A 19 38.79 7.48 -17.94
N ILE A 20 37.83 8.20 -18.52
CA ILE A 20 36.52 8.43 -17.89
C ILE A 20 35.81 7.09 -17.96
N PRO A 21 35.48 6.44 -16.82
CA PRO A 21 34.64 5.26 -16.88
C PRO A 21 33.27 5.69 -17.40
N LEU A 22 32.87 5.13 -18.52
CA LEU A 22 31.49 5.18 -19.01
C LEU A 22 30.64 4.48 -17.95
N LEU A 23 30.06 5.23 -17.02
CA LEU A 23 29.02 4.74 -16.12
C LEU A 23 27.85 4.32 -17.02
N ALA A 24 27.79 3.04 -17.34
CA ALA A 24 26.58 2.45 -17.88
C ALA A 24 25.48 2.73 -16.87
N LEU A 25 24.51 3.57 -17.24
CA LEU A 25 23.26 3.73 -16.52
C LEU A 25 22.60 2.36 -16.49
N VAL A 26 22.75 1.65 -15.38
CA VAL A 26 21.97 0.46 -15.09
C VAL A 26 20.54 0.97 -14.93
N GLN A 27 19.74 0.81 -15.98
CA GLN A 27 18.30 1.07 -15.93
C GLN A 27 17.71 0.16 -14.85
N GLN A 28 17.18 0.75 -13.81
CA GLN A 28 16.48 0.00 -12.77
C GLN A 28 15.23 -0.65 -13.38
N PRO A 29 15.01 -1.95 -13.21
CA PRO A 29 13.81 -2.63 -13.69
C PRO A 29 12.57 -1.96 -13.08
N GLY A 30 11.65 -1.47 -13.93
CA GLY A 30 10.41 -0.83 -13.51
C GLY A 30 10.43 0.71 -13.51
N ALA A 31 11.55 1.37 -13.79
CA ALA A 31 11.58 2.81 -14.04
C ALA A 31 10.91 3.12 -15.38
N ILE A 32 10.04 4.14 -15.42
CA ILE A 32 9.47 4.62 -16.67
C ILE A 32 10.58 5.33 -17.44
N SER A 33 10.99 4.75 -18.58
CA SER A 33 11.88 5.44 -19.51
C SER A 33 11.07 6.42 -20.34
N LEU A 34 11.56 7.65 -20.45
CA LEU A 34 10.97 8.61 -21.37
C LEU A 34 11.44 8.29 -22.79
N PRO A 35 10.52 8.11 -23.77
CA PRO A 35 10.89 8.02 -25.18
C PRO A 35 11.70 9.23 -25.62
N GLU A 36 12.58 9.07 -26.61
CA GLU A 36 13.31 10.19 -27.22
C GLU A 36 12.33 11.16 -27.89
N GLY A 37 12.53 12.47 -27.69
CA GLY A 37 11.70 13.53 -28.25
C GLY A 37 11.96 14.88 -27.59
N ASP A 38 11.53 15.95 -28.22
CA ASP A 38 11.81 17.33 -27.81
C ASP A 38 11.34 17.68 -26.40
N GLY A 39 10.35 16.97 -25.87
CA GLY A 39 9.84 17.18 -24.51
C GLY A 39 10.47 16.30 -23.44
N ALA A 40 11.28 15.27 -23.79
CA ALA A 40 11.80 14.30 -22.86
C ALA A 40 12.66 14.93 -21.75
N GLU A 41 13.59 15.82 -22.13
CA GLU A 41 14.46 16.53 -21.19
C GLU A 41 13.64 17.47 -20.28
N LEU A 42 12.68 18.20 -20.86
CA LEU A 42 11.81 19.10 -20.10
C LEU A 42 10.96 18.34 -19.08
N VAL A 43 10.41 17.19 -19.44
CA VAL A 43 9.67 16.31 -18.51
C VAL A 43 10.57 15.79 -17.42
N SER A 44 11.78 15.32 -17.78
CA SER A 44 12.74 14.76 -16.82
C SER A 44 13.26 15.77 -15.79
N THR A 45 13.34 17.03 -16.16
CA THR A 45 13.83 18.10 -15.28
C THR A 45 12.73 18.80 -14.51
N SER A 46 11.62 19.15 -15.18
CA SER A 46 10.54 19.94 -14.57
C SER A 46 9.60 19.12 -13.68
N CYS A 47 9.39 17.83 -13.99
CA CYS A 47 8.41 17.01 -13.25
C CYS A 47 8.99 16.32 -12.02
N VAL A 48 10.31 16.19 -11.90
CA VAL A 48 10.95 15.45 -10.79
C VAL A 48 11.32 16.33 -9.59
N GLY A 49 11.21 17.63 -9.70
CA GLY A 49 11.57 18.56 -8.61
C GLY A 49 10.72 18.44 -7.35
N CYS A 50 9.46 18.00 -7.48
CA CYS A 50 8.51 17.92 -6.36
C CYS A 50 8.08 16.50 -6.04
N HIS A 51 8.10 15.57 -7.00
CA HIS A 51 7.71 14.17 -6.85
C HIS A 51 8.31 13.31 -7.98
N SER A 52 8.24 11.98 -7.85
CA SER A 52 8.79 11.07 -8.85
C SER A 52 8.02 11.11 -10.18
N LEU A 53 8.70 10.76 -11.27
CA LEU A 53 8.11 10.68 -12.61
C LEU A 53 7.00 9.63 -12.69
N GLU A 54 7.14 8.53 -11.95
CA GLU A 54 6.13 7.46 -11.87
C GLU A 54 4.78 8.00 -11.36
N ARG A 55 4.81 8.98 -10.47
CA ARG A 55 3.59 9.63 -9.99
C ARG A 55 2.90 10.43 -11.09
N THR A 56 3.66 11.16 -11.88
CA THR A 56 3.15 11.93 -13.04
C THR A 56 2.57 10.98 -14.09
N LEU A 57 3.32 9.95 -14.46
CA LEU A 57 3.00 8.98 -15.50
C LEU A 57 2.25 7.75 -14.98
N SER A 58 1.60 7.87 -13.81
CA SER A 58 0.84 6.76 -13.20
C SER A 58 -0.36 6.28 -14.03
N ARG A 59 -0.73 7.05 -15.06
CA ARG A 59 -1.78 6.70 -16.04
C ARG A 59 -1.62 7.56 -17.28
N GLY A 60 -2.07 7.03 -18.43
CA GLY A 60 -2.26 7.81 -19.66
C GLY A 60 -3.40 8.83 -19.53
N ARG A 61 -3.35 9.89 -20.33
CA ARG A 61 -4.37 10.93 -20.40
C ARG A 61 -4.57 11.40 -21.84
N SER A 62 -5.74 11.98 -22.14
CA SER A 62 -5.93 12.75 -23.36
C SER A 62 -5.05 14.01 -23.36
N ALA A 63 -4.86 14.64 -24.51
CA ALA A 63 -4.12 15.90 -24.61
C ALA A 63 -4.70 16.98 -23.64
N GLU A 64 -6.02 17.13 -23.60
CA GLU A 64 -6.71 18.01 -22.64
C GLU A 64 -6.45 17.61 -21.17
N GLY A 65 -6.43 16.31 -20.88
CA GLY A 65 -6.10 15.82 -19.54
C GLY A 65 -4.65 16.06 -19.12
N TRP A 66 -3.72 16.06 -20.06
CA TRP A 66 -2.34 16.47 -19.83
C TRP A 66 -2.21 17.97 -19.63
N GLU A 67 -2.91 18.76 -20.45
CA GLU A 67 -2.98 20.22 -20.29
C GLU A 67 -3.48 20.62 -18.88
N GLN A 68 -4.60 20.06 -18.44
CA GLN A 68 -5.11 20.30 -17.08
C GLN A 68 -4.11 19.87 -16.01
N THR A 69 -3.37 18.79 -16.24
CA THR A 69 -2.39 18.27 -15.30
C THR A 69 -1.19 19.22 -15.17
N VAL A 70 -0.61 19.64 -16.29
CA VAL A 70 0.57 20.55 -16.33
C VAL A 70 0.19 21.92 -15.77
N ASN A 71 -0.93 22.49 -16.21
CA ASN A 71 -1.44 23.77 -15.71
C ASN A 71 -1.73 23.72 -14.20
N GLY A 72 -2.26 22.59 -13.72
CA GLY A 72 -2.46 22.35 -12.30
C GLY A 72 -1.16 22.25 -11.50
N MET A 73 -0.06 21.80 -12.08
CA MET A 73 1.27 21.81 -11.45
C MET A 73 1.85 23.23 -11.40
N VAL A 74 1.74 23.98 -12.51
CA VAL A 74 2.17 25.38 -12.58
C VAL A 74 1.45 26.24 -11.53
N SER A 75 0.13 26.08 -11.40
CA SER A 75 -0.66 26.81 -10.40
C SER A 75 -0.28 26.50 -8.95
N ARG A 76 0.38 25.36 -8.70
CA ARG A 76 0.94 24.96 -7.39
C ARG A 76 2.42 25.32 -7.21
N GLY A 77 2.98 26.09 -8.13
CA GLY A 77 4.34 26.62 -8.03
C GLY A 77 5.41 25.83 -8.80
N ALA A 78 5.04 24.91 -9.70
CA ALA A 78 6.01 24.30 -10.59
C ALA A 78 6.63 25.36 -11.52
N GLN A 79 7.96 25.39 -11.59
CA GLN A 79 8.72 26.37 -12.38
C GLN A 79 8.80 25.90 -13.85
N ILE A 80 7.70 26.03 -14.58
CA ILE A 80 7.57 25.67 -16.00
C ILE A 80 7.21 26.94 -16.76
N LEU A 81 8.03 27.32 -17.74
CA LEU A 81 7.74 28.45 -18.63
C LEU A 81 6.57 28.09 -19.57
N SER A 82 5.80 29.09 -20.00
CA SER A 82 4.62 28.82 -20.85
C SER A 82 4.97 28.08 -22.16
N ALA A 83 6.11 28.45 -22.79
CA ALA A 83 6.59 27.77 -23.99
C ALA A 83 6.97 26.30 -23.71
N ASP A 84 7.61 26.02 -22.57
CA ASP A 84 7.99 24.66 -22.17
C ASP A 84 6.77 23.83 -21.82
N ALA A 85 5.72 24.44 -21.24
CA ALA A 85 4.47 23.76 -20.92
C ALA A 85 3.79 23.19 -22.17
N GLU A 86 3.77 23.92 -23.28
CA GLU A 86 3.21 23.44 -24.55
C GLU A 86 3.97 22.23 -25.09
N ILE A 87 5.31 22.26 -25.05
CA ILE A 87 6.16 21.16 -25.47
C ILE A 87 5.96 19.95 -24.58
N ILE A 88 5.92 20.13 -23.26
CA ILE A 88 5.65 19.07 -22.28
C ILE A 88 4.27 18.44 -22.53
N ILE A 89 3.23 19.23 -22.75
CA ILE A 89 1.87 18.75 -22.98
C ILE A 89 1.81 17.92 -24.27
N ALA A 90 2.40 18.42 -25.36
CA ALA A 90 2.45 17.72 -26.65
C ALA A 90 3.17 16.37 -26.51
N TYR A 91 4.37 16.38 -25.91
CA TYR A 91 5.15 15.17 -25.66
C TYR A 91 4.41 14.16 -24.80
N LEU A 92 3.79 14.59 -23.71
CA LEU A 92 3.02 13.71 -22.82
C LEU A 92 1.76 13.14 -23.51
N ALA A 93 1.10 13.93 -24.36
CA ALA A 93 -0.05 13.47 -25.13
C ALA A 93 0.32 12.43 -26.19
N GLU A 94 1.48 12.60 -26.84
CA GLU A 94 1.98 11.68 -27.85
C GLU A 94 2.42 10.34 -27.25
N HIS A 95 3.24 10.37 -26.21
CA HIS A 95 3.89 9.17 -25.68
C HIS A 95 3.15 8.51 -24.52
N PHE A 96 2.28 9.23 -23.82
CA PHE A 96 1.53 8.81 -22.64
C PHE A 96 0.04 9.10 -22.79
N GLY A 97 -0.50 8.81 -23.97
CA GLY A 97 -1.92 8.96 -24.32
C GLY A 97 -2.85 8.10 -23.47
N VAL A 98 -4.15 8.10 -23.75
CA VAL A 98 -5.18 7.39 -22.97
C VAL A 98 -4.96 5.88 -22.86
N ASP A 99 -4.28 5.28 -23.85
CA ASP A 99 -3.98 3.86 -23.93
C ASP A 99 -2.64 3.50 -23.24
N PHE A 100 -1.91 4.50 -22.74
CA PHE A 100 -0.66 4.25 -22.05
C PHE A 100 -0.92 3.52 -20.72
N ILE A 101 -0.34 2.33 -20.61
CA ILE A 101 -0.32 1.53 -19.39
C ILE A 101 1.10 1.64 -18.81
N PRO A 102 1.27 2.31 -17.68
CA PRO A 102 2.60 2.44 -17.07
C PRO A 102 3.16 1.06 -16.71
N PRO A 103 4.48 0.86 -16.87
CA PRO A 103 5.11 -0.35 -16.36
C PRO A 103 4.84 -0.45 -14.87
N ARG A 104 4.25 -1.58 -14.47
CA ARG A 104 3.88 -1.79 -13.07
C ARG A 104 5.07 -2.28 -12.31
N GLU A 105 5.33 -1.64 -11.20
CA GLU A 105 6.34 -2.07 -10.25
C GLU A 105 6.12 -3.53 -9.85
N GLN A 106 7.11 -4.38 -10.14
CA GLN A 106 7.08 -5.78 -9.75
C GLN A 106 7.44 -5.91 -8.28
N ARG A 107 6.69 -6.72 -7.56
CA ARG A 107 6.87 -6.97 -6.13
C ARG A 107 6.88 -8.45 -5.87
N ILE A 108 7.62 -8.87 -4.88
CA ILE A 108 7.63 -10.24 -4.34
C ILE A 108 7.03 -10.24 -2.95
N MET A 109 6.41 -11.33 -2.58
CA MET A 109 6.00 -11.62 -1.21
C MET A 109 7.20 -12.19 -0.46
N VAL A 110 7.42 -11.71 0.77
CA VAL A 110 8.55 -12.14 1.60
C VAL A 110 8.07 -12.42 3.01
N TRP A 111 8.60 -13.48 3.61
CA TRP A 111 8.59 -13.66 5.04
C TRP A 111 9.72 -12.86 5.67
N VAL A 112 9.46 -12.27 6.80
CA VAL A 112 10.47 -11.59 7.63
C VAL A 112 10.29 -12.07 9.05
N ASP A 113 11.38 -12.47 9.70
CA ASP A 113 11.35 -12.85 11.11
C ASP A 113 11.50 -11.64 12.05
N ARG A 114 11.51 -11.90 13.34
CA ARG A 114 11.64 -10.86 14.36
C ARG A 114 13.01 -10.17 14.39
N GLN A 115 14.02 -10.77 13.78
CA GLN A 115 15.37 -10.24 13.62
C GLN A 115 15.56 -9.48 12.30
N GLY A 116 14.49 -9.42 11.47
CA GLY A 116 14.52 -8.76 10.17
C GLY A 116 15.15 -9.63 9.06
N GLN A 117 15.39 -10.94 9.31
CA GLN A 117 15.87 -11.85 8.30
C GLN A 117 14.74 -12.14 7.31
N MET A 118 15.04 -12.01 6.02
CA MET A 118 14.07 -12.08 4.95
C MET A 118 14.23 -13.39 4.15
N GLU A 119 13.08 -14.03 3.86
CA GLU A 119 12.96 -15.22 3.03
C GLU A 119 11.91 -14.97 1.94
N PRO A 120 12.26 -14.91 0.65
CA PRO A 120 11.30 -14.77 -0.42
C PRO A 120 10.36 -15.99 -0.52
N LEU A 121 9.06 -15.74 -0.74
CA LEU A 121 8.13 -16.77 -1.15
C LEU A 121 8.33 -17.09 -2.66
N PRO A 122 8.22 -18.35 -3.08
CA PRO A 122 8.40 -18.77 -4.47
C PRO A 122 7.19 -18.40 -5.36
N ALA A 123 6.59 -17.24 -5.12
CA ALA A 123 5.53 -16.67 -5.92
C ALA A 123 6.12 -15.82 -7.05
N PRO A 124 5.56 -15.86 -8.29
CA PRO A 124 6.06 -15.03 -9.37
C PRO A 124 5.93 -13.55 -9.03
N PRO A 125 6.91 -12.70 -9.40
CA PRO A 125 6.78 -11.26 -9.23
C PRO A 125 5.53 -10.71 -9.93
N GLN A 126 4.75 -9.90 -9.24
CA GLN A 126 3.54 -9.25 -9.72
C GLN A 126 3.38 -7.87 -9.06
N HIS A 127 2.42 -7.09 -9.49
CA HIS A 127 2.07 -5.84 -8.82
C HIS A 127 1.14 -6.10 -7.62
N TYR A 128 1.70 -6.73 -6.58
CA TYR A 128 0.98 -7.14 -5.37
C TYR A 128 0.65 -5.98 -4.44
N TYR A 129 -0.52 -6.07 -3.78
CA TYR A 129 -0.93 -5.19 -2.69
C TYR A 129 -1.62 -5.97 -1.59
N LEU A 130 -1.48 -5.48 -0.35
CA LEU A 130 -2.29 -5.88 0.81
C LEU A 130 -2.42 -7.40 1.00
N PRO A 131 -1.32 -8.14 1.13
CA PRO A 131 -1.38 -9.57 1.39
C PRO A 131 -2.01 -9.84 2.75
N ARG A 132 -2.80 -10.93 2.84
CA ARG A 132 -3.47 -11.38 4.06
C ARG A 132 -3.33 -12.87 4.21
N LEU A 133 -2.81 -13.30 5.36
CA LEU A 133 -2.71 -14.71 5.72
C LEU A 133 -4.10 -15.28 6.02
N SER A 134 -4.33 -16.49 5.56
CA SER A 134 -5.47 -17.29 6.03
C SER A 134 -5.30 -17.61 7.54
N PRO A 135 -6.39 -17.88 8.28
CA PRO A 135 -6.30 -18.19 9.71
C PRO A 135 -5.38 -19.37 10.05
N ASP A 136 -5.28 -20.36 9.17
CA ASP A 136 -4.38 -21.51 9.27
C ASP A 136 -2.96 -21.26 8.74
N THR A 137 -2.71 -20.06 8.21
CA THR A 137 -1.43 -19.64 7.62
C THR A 137 -0.95 -20.47 6.40
N GLN A 138 -1.86 -21.21 5.74
CA GLN A 138 -1.52 -22.03 4.58
C GLN A 138 -1.73 -21.28 3.26
N GLN A 139 -2.52 -20.20 3.26
CA GLN A 139 -2.84 -19.43 2.06
C GLN A 139 -2.66 -17.93 2.29
N ILE A 140 -2.44 -17.21 1.18
CA ILE A 140 -2.38 -15.76 1.15
C ILE A 140 -3.43 -15.24 0.17
N ALA A 141 -4.38 -14.43 0.64
CA ALA A 141 -5.20 -13.61 -0.23
C ALA A 141 -4.46 -12.31 -0.53
N VAL A 142 -4.32 -11.95 -1.79
CA VAL A 142 -3.55 -10.78 -2.21
C VAL A 142 -4.23 -10.05 -3.36
N GLU A 143 -4.18 -8.74 -3.34
CA GLU A 143 -4.64 -7.89 -4.43
C GLU A 143 -3.55 -7.83 -5.51
N VAL A 144 -3.89 -8.18 -6.76
CA VAL A 144 -2.97 -8.14 -7.90
C VAL A 144 -3.49 -7.14 -8.91
N HIS A 145 -2.69 -6.13 -9.22
CA HIS A 145 -3.04 -5.12 -10.21
C HIS A 145 -2.47 -5.50 -11.57
N ARG A 146 -3.34 -6.04 -12.44
CA ARG A 146 -3.11 -6.23 -13.88
C ARG A 146 -3.82 -5.10 -14.65
N GLU A 147 -4.71 -5.40 -15.55
CA GLU A 147 -5.58 -4.39 -16.19
C GLU A 147 -6.44 -3.68 -15.15
N LYS A 148 -6.99 -4.43 -14.24
CA LYS A 148 -7.73 -3.98 -13.06
C LYS A 148 -7.26 -4.73 -11.82
N PRO A 149 -7.48 -4.20 -10.60
CA PRO A 149 -7.25 -4.93 -9.36
C PRO A 149 -8.21 -6.11 -9.23
N ASP A 150 -7.65 -7.27 -8.91
CA ASP A 150 -8.40 -8.48 -8.60
C ASP A 150 -7.78 -9.21 -7.39
N ILE A 151 -8.59 -10.02 -6.70
CA ILE A 151 -8.12 -10.84 -5.59
C ILE A 151 -7.64 -12.19 -6.11
N TRP A 152 -6.46 -12.58 -5.66
CA TRP A 152 -5.81 -13.84 -5.94
C TRP A 152 -5.51 -14.58 -4.66
N ILE A 153 -5.49 -15.89 -4.72
CA ILE A 153 -5.08 -16.78 -3.63
C ILE A 153 -3.76 -17.43 -4.03
N TYR A 154 -2.77 -17.33 -3.17
CA TYR A 154 -1.52 -18.06 -3.23
C TYR A 154 -1.54 -19.15 -2.17
N ASP A 155 -1.34 -20.37 -2.59
CA ASP A 155 -1.22 -21.55 -1.71
C ASP A 155 0.25 -21.73 -1.34
N ILE A 156 0.58 -21.60 -0.06
CA ILE A 156 1.97 -21.58 0.41
C ILE A 156 2.65 -22.95 0.24
N PRO A 157 2.00 -24.09 0.61
CA PRO A 157 2.59 -25.40 0.43
C PRO A 157 2.89 -25.80 -1.02
N THR A 158 1.99 -25.47 -1.95
CA THR A 158 2.12 -25.90 -3.36
C THR A 158 2.79 -24.85 -4.24
N GLY A 159 2.81 -23.59 -3.81
CA GLY A 159 3.28 -22.46 -4.62
C GLY A 159 2.31 -22.04 -5.73
N GLU A 160 1.10 -22.60 -5.75
CA GLU A 160 0.10 -22.28 -6.79
C GLU A 160 -0.60 -20.96 -6.53
N MET A 161 -0.85 -20.23 -7.64
CA MET A 161 -1.65 -19.01 -7.62
C MET A 161 -2.92 -19.18 -8.46
N ARG A 162 -4.06 -18.81 -7.90
CA ARG A 162 -5.33 -18.79 -8.61
C ARG A 162 -6.07 -17.48 -8.42
N GLN A 163 -6.75 -17.04 -9.46
CA GLN A 163 -7.59 -15.85 -9.41
C GLN A 163 -8.92 -16.19 -8.75
N LEU A 164 -9.31 -15.40 -7.73
CA LEU A 164 -10.57 -15.58 -7.01
C LEU A 164 -11.71 -14.75 -7.60
N THR A 165 -11.41 -13.52 -8.06
CA THR A 165 -12.41 -12.57 -8.57
C THR A 165 -12.15 -12.23 -10.04
N HIS A 166 -13.23 -12.07 -10.82
CA HIS A 166 -13.16 -11.82 -12.26
C HIS A 166 -14.01 -10.63 -12.73
N GLU A 167 -15.04 -10.26 -11.96
CA GLU A 167 -16.00 -9.20 -12.28
C GLU A 167 -15.72 -7.95 -11.46
N GLY A 168 -15.85 -6.75 -12.06
CA GLY A 168 -15.63 -5.46 -11.39
C GLY A 168 -14.16 -5.23 -11.00
N THR A 169 -13.93 -4.19 -10.23
CA THR A 169 -12.66 -3.85 -9.57
C THR A 169 -12.68 -4.38 -8.16
N ASN A 170 -11.74 -5.22 -7.77
CA ASN A 170 -11.77 -5.93 -6.48
C ASN A 170 -10.54 -5.60 -5.65
N ARG A 171 -10.75 -5.12 -4.41
CA ARG A 171 -9.70 -4.62 -3.54
C ARG A 171 -9.88 -5.08 -2.09
N PHE A 172 -8.84 -4.95 -1.29
CA PHE A 172 -8.87 -5.08 0.17
C PHE A 172 -9.29 -6.48 0.64
N PRO A 173 -8.54 -7.53 0.28
CA PRO A 173 -8.87 -8.88 0.73
C PRO A 173 -8.82 -9.00 2.25
N LEU A 174 -9.74 -9.80 2.79
CA LEU A 174 -9.81 -10.16 4.20
C LEU A 174 -10.41 -11.56 4.35
N TRP A 175 -9.71 -12.46 5.01
CA TRP A 175 -10.24 -13.80 5.29
C TRP A 175 -11.34 -13.78 6.33
N SER A 176 -12.33 -14.65 6.18
CA SER A 176 -13.23 -14.98 7.29
C SER A 176 -12.47 -15.77 8.37
N PRO A 177 -12.88 -15.68 9.65
CA PRO A 177 -12.19 -16.38 10.74
C PRO A 177 -12.13 -17.92 10.61
N ASP A 178 -13.08 -18.50 9.89
CA ASP A 178 -13.13 -19.93 9.58
C ASP A 178 -12.30 -20.31 8.33
N GLY A 179 -11.70 -19.34 7.65
CA GLY A 179 -10.93 -19.54 6.42
C GLY A 179 -11.76 -19.96 5.20
N GLN A 180 -13.09 -20.04 5.32
CA GLN A 180 -13.94 -20.54 4.24
C GLN A 180 -14.26 -19.48 3.18
N ARG A 181 -14.10 -18.20 3.50
CA ARG A 181 -14.46 -17.08 2.62
C ARG A 181 -13.39 -16.00 2.61
N VAL A 182 -13.34 -15.27 1.51
CA VAL A 182 -12.56 -14.04 1.38
C VAL A 182 -13.51 -12.89 1.10
N LEU A 183 -13.41 -11.85 1.93
CA LEU A 183 -14.10 -10.58 1.76
C LEU A 183 -13.25 -9.65 0.91
N PHE A 184 -13.90 -8.76 0.22
CA PHE A 184 -13.26 -7.72 -0.58
C PHE A 184 -14.23 -6.58 -0.86
N SER A 185 -13.71 -5.44 -1.23
CA SER A 185 -14.46 -4.28 -1.75
C SER A 185 -14.62 -4.42 -3.26
N SER A 186 -15.81 -4.20 -3.81
CA SER A 186 -16.06 -4.35 -5.26
C SER A 186 -17.12 -3.37 -5.78
N ASP A 187 -16.91 -2.89 -7.00
CA ASP A 187 -17.85 -2.05 -7.76
C ASP A 187 -18.75 -2.85 -8.73
N ARG A 188 -18.73 -4.19 -8.65
CA ARG A 188 -19.44 -5.10 -9.58
C ARG A 188 -20.96 -4.90 -9.67
N HIS A 189 -21.59 -4.27 -8.67
CA HIS A 189 -23.03 -3.98 -8.69
C HIS A 189 -23.38 -2.79 -9.59
N GLN A 190 -22.39 -2.03 -9.99
CA GLN A 190 -22.60 -0.98 -10.99
C GLN A 190 -22.67 -1.65 -12.35
N GLU A 191 -23.87 -1.80 -12.88
CA GLU A 191 -24.04 -1.94 -14.33
C GLU A 191 -23.31 -0.76 -14.94
N ALA A 192 -22.32 -1.06 -15.78
CA ALA A 192 -21.42 -0.10 -16.36
C ALA A 192 -22.10 1.26 -16.55
N SER A 193 -21.95 2.15 -15.60
CA SER A 193 -22.45 3.51 -15.69
C SER A 193 -21.62 4.16 -16.80
N LYS A 194 -22.21 4.08 -17.99
CA LYS A 194 -21.69 4.55 -19.27
C LYS A 194 -21.07 5.94 -19.05
N GLY A 195 -19.75 6.02 -19.00
CA GLY A 195 -19.01 7.25 -19.22
C GLY A 195 -18.67 8.12 -18.02
N ARG A 196 -18.99 7.77 -16.77
CA ARG A 196 -18.46 8.47 -15.59
C ARG A 196 -17.34 7.66 -14.94
N ARG A 197 -16.09 8.03 -15.20
CA ARG A 197 -14.95 7.62 -14.37
C ARG A 197 -15.07 8.31 -13.02
N VAL A 198 -15.82 7.72 -12.10
CA VAL A 198 -15.89 8.20 -10.73
C VAL A 198 -14.76 7.52 -9.96
N PHE A 199 -13.67 8.25 -9.74
CA PHE A 199 -12.59 7.84 -8.87
C PHE A 199 -13.14 7.71 -7.44
N PHE A 200 -13.11 6.48 -6.89
CA PHE A 200 -13.41 6.14 -5.49
C PHE A 200 -14.86 6.10 -5.02
N ASN A 201 -15.87 6.19 -5.85
CA ASN A 201 -17.24 6.09 -5.37
C ASN A 201 -17.88 4.76 -5.81
N ASP A 202 -18.64 4.16 -4.90
CA ASP A 202 -19.53 3.02 -5.10
C ASP A 202 -18.89 1.64 -5.06
N HIS A 203 -17.98 1.38 -4.12
CA HIS A 203 -17.59 0.03 -3.77
C HIS A 203 -18.38 -0.44 -2.55
N ASP A 204 -18.85 -1.66 -2.60
CA ASP A 204 -19.43 -2.34 -1.44
C ASP A 204 -18.57 -3.54 -1.01
N VAL A 205 -18.83 -3.99 0.20
CA VAL A 205 -18.22 -5.21 0.72
C VAL A 205 -18.94 -6.42 0.17
N TYR A 206 -18.18 -7.33 -0.38
CA TYR A 206 -18.61 -8.65 -0.83
C TYR A 206 -17.80 -9.74 -0.14
N TRP A 207 -18.33 -10.95 -0.14
CA TRP A 207 -17.54 -12.15 0.11
C TRP A 207 -17.75 -13.20 -0.96
N LYS A 208 -16.79 -14.11 -1.07
CA LYS A 208 -16.84 -15.27 -1.96
C LYS A 208 -16.22 -16.47 -1.25
N SER A 209 -16.65 -17.70 -1.59
CA SER A 209 -16.01 -18.92 -1.13
C SER A 209 -14.53 -18.92 -1.50
N ALA A 210 -13.68 -19.25 -0.53
CA ALA A 210 -12.23 -19.21 -0.69
C ALA A 210 -11.72 -20.21 -1.72
N ASP A 211 -12.44 -21.32 -1.96
CA ASP A 211 -12.16 -22.32 -3.00
C ASP A 211 -12.48 -21.82 -4.43
N GLY A 212 -13.10 -20.64 -4.56
CA GLY A 212 -13.51 -20.03 -5.82
C GLY A 212 -14.90 -20.43 -6.29
N SER A 213 -15.58 -21.34 -5.60
CA SER A 213 -16.94 -21.79 -5.95
C SER A 213 -17.98 -20.70 -5.71
N GLY A 214 -19.13 -20.85 -6.34
CA GLY A 214 -20.26 -19.97 -6.15
C GLY A 214 -20.08 -18.54 -6.66
N LYS A 215 -21.10 -17.71 -6.47
CA LYS A 215 -21.10 -16.28 -6.77
C LYS A 215 -20.69 -15.47 -5.55
N ALA A 216 -20.14 -14.28 -5.78
CA ALA A 216 -19.93 -13.34 -4.69
C ALA A 216 -21.26 -12.80 -4.17
N GLU A 217 -21.41 -12.73 -2.84
CA GLU A 217 -22.56 -12.18 -2.13
C GLU A 217 -22.23 -10.76 -1.63
N ARG A 218 -23.13 -9.81 -1.86
CA ARG A 218 -23.01 -8.43 -1.40
C ARG A 218 -23.43 -8.33 0.07
N LEU A 219 -22.62 -7.68 0.90
CA LEU A 219 -22.81 -7.54 2.35
C LEU A 219 -23.22 -6.14 2.76
N THR A 220 -22.76 -5.11 2.06
CA THR A 220 -23.12 -3.71 2.33
C THR A 220 -23.85 -3.12 1.13
N TYR A 221 -24.68 -2.13 1.41
CA TYR A 221 -25.52 -1.45 0.42
C TYR A 221 -25.51 0.04 0.74
N GLY A 222 -25.20 0.89 -0.21
CA GLY A 222 -25.18 2.34 -0.01
C GLY A 222 -24.72 3.10 -1.23
N GLU A 223 -24.67 4.42 -1.09
CA GLU A 223 -24.18 5.35 -2.11
C GLU A 223 -22.73 5.78 -1.85
N LEU A 224 -22.15 5.34 -0.73
CA LEU A 224 -20.79 5.67 -0.30
C LEU A 224 -19.86 4.46 -0.44
N ASN A 225 -18.57 4.74 -0.50
CA ASN A 225 -17.55 3.71 -0.66
C ASN A 225 -17.34 2.93 0.64
N HIS A 226 -17.55 1.63 0.60
CA HIS A 226 -17.34 0.70 1.69
C HIS A 226 -16.13 -0.19 1.46
N GLY A 227 -15.41 -0.51 2.53
CA GLY A 227 -14.34 -1.49 2.46
C GLY A 227 -14.16 -2.27 3.76
N PRO A 228 -13.98 -3.60 3.69
CA PRO A 228 -13.83 -4.44 4.87
C PRO A 228 -12.57 -4.05 5.65
N GLN A 229 -12.63 -4.10 6.98
CA GLN A 229 -11.50 -3.77 7.84
C GLN A 229 -10.98 -5.01 8.59
N ARG A 230 -11.72 -5.47 9.59
CA ARG A 230 -11.38 -6.63 10.42
C ARG A 230 -12.63 -7.29 10.99
N TRP A 231 -12.51 -8.57 11.30
CA TRP A 231 -13.51 -9.29 12.10
C TRP A 231 -13.29 -9.04 13.58
N THR A 232 -14.38 -9.00 14.35
CA THR A 232 -14.27 -9.22 15.80
C THR A 232 -13.74 -10.61 16.07
N PRO A 233 -13.00 -10.87 17.16
CA PRO A 233 -12.38 -12.17 17.44
C PRO A 233 -13.36 -13.35 17.51
N ASN A 234 -14.61 -13.09 17.93
CA ASN A 234 -15.66 -14.09 17.94
C ASN A 234 -16.23 -14.44 16.55
N GLY A 235 -15.75 -13.79 15.50
CA GLY A 235 -16.16 -14.05 14.12
C GLY A 235 -17.59 -13.63 13.75
N LYS A 236 -18.32 -12.94 14.63
CA LYS A 236 -19.75 -12.63 14.43
C LYS A 236 -20.01 -11.28 13.79
N THR A 237 -19.06 -10.37 13.87
CA THR A 237 -19.22 -8.99 13.41
C THR A 237 -18.03 -8.57 12.55
N LEU A 238 -18.33 -7.96 11.42
CA LEU A 238 -17.35 -7.36 10.52
C LEU A 238 -17.28 -5.86 10.78
N SER A 239 -16.08 -5.32 10.98
CA SER A 239 -15.88 -3.88 10.87
C SER A 239 -15.58 -3.50 9.42
N PHE A 240 -16.19 -2.42 8.95
CA PHE A 240 -15.93 -1.84 7.65
C PHE A 240 -15.86 -0.32 7.76
N TYR A 241 -15.21 0.33 6.81
CA TYR A 241 -15.26 1.78 6.71
C TYR A 241 -16.29 2.21 5.66
N GLU A 242 -16.84 3.39 5.88
CA GLU A 242 -17.58 4.19 4.91
C GLU A 242 -16.84 5.50 4.67
N ILE A 243 -16.70 5.93 3.42
CA ILE A 243 -16.07 7.23 3.10
C ILE A 243 -17.17 8.28 3.02
N HIS A 244 -17.31 9.05 4.08
CA HIS A 244 -18.29 10.13 4.15
C HIS A 244 -17.67 11.46 3.68
N PRO A 245 -18.36 12.27 2.85
CA PRO A 245 -17.78 13.50 2.27
C PRO A 245 -17.37 14.56 3.31
N GLU A 246 -18.02 14.60 4.47
CA GLU A 246 -17.77 15.60 5.52
C GLU A 246 -16.78 15.12 6.60
N THR A 247 -16.84 13.84 6.97
CA THR A 247 -16.08 13.28 8.09
C THR A 247 -14.91 12.39 7.65
N GLY A 248 -14.83 12.05 6.35
CA GLY A 248 -13.81 11.15 5.85
C GLY A 248 -14.18 9.69 6.10
N ARG A 249 -13.36 8.95 6.85
CA ARG A 249 -13.61 7.53 7.12
C ARG A 249 -14.31 7.33 8.44
N ASP A 250 -15.56 6.93 8.36
CA ASP A 250 -16.35 6.48 9.50
C ASP A 250 -16.21 4.95 9.65
N ILE A 251 -16.19 4.46 10.89
CA ILE A 251 -16.07 3.01 11.19
C ILE A 251 -17.43 2.47 11.56
N TRP A 252 -17.85 1.49 10.80
CA TRP A 252 -19.11 0.78 10.97
C TRP A 252 -18.88 -0.68 11.35
N MET A 253 -19.87 -1.25 12.04
CA MET A 253 -19.89 -2.65 12.47
C MET A 253 -21.13 -3.33 11.86
N LEU A 254 -20.91 -4.46 11.16
CA LEU A 254 -21.94 -5.26 10.51
C LEU A 254 -22.03 -6.62 11.19
N PRO A 255 -23.08 -6.92 11.97
CA PRO A 255 -23.37 -8.27 12.42
C PRO A 255 -23.68 -9.16 11.21
N LEU A 256 -23.12 -10.38 11.18
CA LEU A 256 -23.37 -11.33 10.10
C LEU A 256 -24.31 -12.48 10.50
N GLN A 257 -24.84 -12.43 11.73
CA GLN A 257 -25.86 -13.33 12.26
C GLN A 257 -27.10 -12.51 12.67
N GLY A 258 -28.29 -13.07 12.48
CA GLY A 258 -29.55 -12.38 12.78
C GLY A 258 -29.87 -11.26 11.78
N GLU A 259 -30.39 -10.16 12.28
CA GLU A 259 -30.55 -8.94 11.48
C GLU A 259 -29.19 -8.36 11.15
N ARG A 260 -28.81 -8.41 9.88
CA ARG A 260 -27.56 -7.82 9.36
C ARG A 260 -27.68 -6.28 9.28
N LYS A 261 -28.02 -5.63 10.39
CA LYS A 261 -28.16 -4.18 10.46
C LYS A 261 -26.85 -3.55 10.92
N PRO A 262 -26.17 -2.76 10.07
CA PRO A 262 -24.95 -2.08 10.47
C PRO A 262 -25.23 -1.02 11.53
N TRP A 263 -24.24 -0.78 12.41
CA TRP A 263 -24.26 0.32 13.37
C TRP A 263 -22.95 1.09 13.33
N LEU A 264 -23.05 2.39 13.53
CA LEU A 264 -21.91 3.31 13.54
C LEU A 264 -21.13 3.15 14.86
N PHE A 265 -19.85 2.78 14.77
CA PHE A 265 -18.98 2.64 15.93
C PHE A 265 -18.19 3.92 16.22
N LEU A 266 -17.56 4.51 15.20
CA LEU A 266 -16.73 5.70 15.35
C LEU A 266 -16.95 6.64 14.16
N LYS A 267 -17.25 7.90 14.48
CA LYS A 267 -17.36 9.01 13.54
C LYS A 267 -16.65 10.22 14.12
N THR A 268 -15.58 10.65 13.47
CA THR A 268 -14.78 11.80 13.88
C THR A 268 -14.46 12.67 12.65
N PRO A 269 -14.15 13.96 12.82
CA PRO A 269 -13.77 14.82 11.69
C PRO A 269 -12.33 14.58 11.21
N VAL A 270 -11.64 13.55 11.74
CA VAL A 270 -10.25 13.22 11.41
C VAL A 270 -10.15 11.84 10.79
N LEU A 271 -8.99 11.50 10.23
CA LEU A 271 -8.76 10.20 9.63
C LEU A 271 -8.70 9.11 10.71
N GLU A 272 -9.58 8.11 10.54
CA GLU A 272 -9.63 6.89 11.33
C GLU A 272 -9.45 5.68 10.40
N GLY A 273 -8.81 4.62 10.87
CA GLY A 273 -8.72 3.39 10.08
C GLY A 273 -7.58 2.47 10.46
N GLY A 274 -7.45 1.37 9.71
CA GLY A 274 -6.44 0.35 9.99
C GLY A 274 -6.71 -0.35 11.31
N ILE A 275 -7.84 -1.07 11.40
CA ILE A 275 -8.36 -1.67 12.64
C ILE A 275 -7.68 -3.01 12.95
N ALA A 276 -7.45 -3.27 14.23
CA ALA A 276 -7.12 -4.57 14.80
C ALA A 276 -7.82 -4.74 16.16
N PHE A 277 -8.24 -5.96 16.48
CA PHE A 277 -8.87 -6.27 17.77
C PHE A 277 -7.94 -7.06 18.67
N SER A 278 -8.06 -6.84 19.99
CA SER A 278 -7.47 -7.72 20.99
C SER A 278 -8.10 -9.12 20.93
N ALA A 279 -7.37 -10.15 21.33
CA ALA A 279 -7.86 -11.54 21.28
C ALA A 279 -9.12 -11.75 22.11
N ASP A 280 -9.28 -11.06 23.23
CA ASP A 280 -10.46 -11.10 24.10
C ASP A 280 -11.67 -10.32 23.56
N GLY A 281 -11.45 -9.52 22.48
CA GLY A 281 -12.50 -8.71 21.85
C GLY A 281 -12.96 -7.49 22.62
N ASN A 282 -12.27 -7.12 23.70
CA ASN A 282 -12.65 -5.98 24.55
C ASN A 282 -12.00 -4.66 24.12
N TRP A 283 -11.01 -4.74 23.20
CA TRP A 283 -10.25 -3.59 22.76
C TRP A 283 -10.07 -3.57 21.24
N MET A 284 -10.10 -2.37 20.68
CA MET A 284 -9.84 -2.11 19.27
C MET A 284 -8.68 -1.14 19.13
N ALA A 285 -7.63 -1.55 18.43
CA ALA A 285 -6.54 -0.69 18.02
C ALA A 285 -6.82 -0.12 16.63
N HIS A 286 -6.46 1.13 16.40
CA HIS A 286 -6.56 1.76 15.08
C HIS A 286 -5.61 2.95 14.94
N THR A 287 -5.42 3.41 13.70
CA THR A 287 -4.77 4.70 13.43
C THR A 287 -5.78 5.82 13.59
N SER A 288 -5.42 6.88 14.33
CA SER A 288 -6.22 8.08 14.54
C SER A 288 -5.39 9.34 14.37
N GLU A 289 -5.99 10.41 13.84
CA GLU A 289 -5.39 11.75 13.79
C GLU A 289 -5.92 12.70 14.89
N GLU A 290 -6.66 12.20 15.88
CA GLU A 290 -7.18 13.04 16.99
C GLU A 290 -6.10 13.81 17.77
N THR A 291 -4.86 13.32 17.77
CA THR A 291 -3.71 13.98 18.41
C THR A 291 -3.00 15.03 17.54
N GLY A 292 -3.55 15.33 16.36
CA GLY A 292 -2.98 16.23 15.36
C GLY A 292 -1.97 15.57 14.40
N ARG A 293 -1.68 14.28 14.57
CA ARG A 293 -0.90 13.43 13.66
C ARG A 293 -1.39 11.99 13.76
N ARG A 294 -0.96 11.15 12.81
CA ARG A 294 -1.33 9.73 12.81
C ARG A 294 -0.63 8.99 13.94
N GLU A 295 -1.40 8.53 14.91
CA GLU A 295 -0.94 7.70 16.01
C GLU A 295 -1.75 6.40 16.07
N ILE A 296 -1.15 5.35 16.66
CA ILE A 296 -1.88 4.17 17.05
C ILE A 296 -2.51 4.41 18.43
N VAL A 297 -3.81 4.19 18.48
CA VAL A 297 -4.58 4.25 19.72
C VAL A 297 -5.33 2.93 19.94
N VAL A 298 -5.63 2.63 21.21
CA VAL A 298 -6.47 1.50 21.61
C VAL A 298 -7.68 2.05 22.34
N ARG A 299 -8.88 1.64 21.91
CA ARG A 299 -10.16 2.01 22.50
C ARG A 299 -10.87 0.80 23.08
N ALA A 300 -11.65 0.99 24.13
CA ALA A 300 -12.57 -0.05 24.58
C ALA A 300 -13.58 -0.38 23.47
N PHE A 301 -13.93 -1.66 23.35
CA PHE A 301 -14.92 -2.14 22.40
C PHE A 301 -15.99 -2.95 23.14
N PRO A 302 -17.31 -2.73 22.87
CA PRO A 302 -17.87 -1.85 21.83
C PRO A 302 -18.07 -0.38 22.27
N GLY A 303 -17.58 0.05 23.42
CA GLY A 303 -17.91 1.33 24.03
C GLY A 303 -17.15 2.55 23.50
N ALA A 304 -16.11 2.39 22.71
CA ALA A 304 -15.19 3.42 22.17
C ALA A 304 -14.40 4.24 23.22
N GLN A 305 -14.71 4.15 24.50
CA GLN A 305 -13.98 4.78 25.61
C GLN A 305 -13.77 3.77 26.74
N PRO A 306 -12.65 3.87 27.49
CA PRO A 306 -11.56 4.83 27.35
C PRO A 306 -10.70 4.61 26.09
N MET A 307 -9.92 5.66 25.74
CA MET A 307 -8.89 5.62 24.69
C MET A 307 -7.49 5.73 25.30
N HIS A 308 -6.56 4.94 24.80
CA HIS A 308 -5.15 4.95 25.21
C HIS A 308 -4.27 5.11 23.97
N GLN A 309 -3.33 6.04 24.03
CA GLN A 309 -2.32 6.19 22.97
C GLN A 309 -1.25 5.11 23.12
N VAL A 310 -0.89 4.46 21.99
CA VAL A 310 0.12 3.41 21.92
C VAL A 310 1.42 3.93 21.32
N SER A 311 1.36 4.57 20.16
CA SER A 311 2.54 5.16 19.53
C SER A 311 2.79 6.58 20.07
N LEU A 312 4.06 7.03 20.11
CA LEU A 312 4.44 8.31 20.72
C LEU A 312 4.92 9.36 19.71
N ASN A 313 5.40 8.93 18.54
CA ASN A 313 6.02 9.79 17.53
C ASN A 313 5.44 9.56 16.13
N GLY A 314 4.25 9.02 16.05
CA GLY A 314 3.59 8.60 14.82
C GLY A 314 3.48 7.08 14.74
N GLY A 315 2.43 6.61 14.07
CA GLY A 315 2.18 5.19 13.84
C GLY A 315 1.01 4.98 12.91
N ILE A 316 1.14 4.01 12.02
CA ILE A 316 0.08 3.56 11.11
C ILE A 316 0.20 2.06 10.86
N GLU A 317 -0.78 1.48 10.16
CA GLU A 317 -0.73 0.09 9.74
C GLU A 317 -0.64 -0.91 10.91
N VAL A 318 -1.56 -0.79 11.86
CA VAL A 318 -1.59 -1.67 13.04
C VAL A 318 -1.97 -3.11 12.66
N VAL A 319 -1.27 -4.06 13.29
CA VAL A 319 -1.55 -5.50 13.27
C VAL A 319 -1.49 -6.02 14.70
N TRP A 320 -2.53 -6.73 15.12
CA TRP A 320 -2.60 -7.31 16.47
C TRP A 320 -2.93 -8.80 16.34
N PRO A 321 -1.91 -9.67 16.30
CA PRO A 321 -2.13 -11.11 16.16
C PRO A 321 -2.77 -11.68 17.43
N HIS A 322 -3.73 -12.59 17.27
CA HIS A 322 -4.59 -13.04 18.36
C HIS A 322 -3.91 -13.98 19.36
N GLN A 323 -2.73 -14.55 19.05
CA GLN A 323 -1.93 -15.36 19.97
C GLN A 323 -0.68 -14.62 20.46
N SER A 324 -0.52 -13.33 20.07
CA SER A 324 0.59 -12.51 20.52
C SER A 324 0.17 -11.60 21.67
N LYS A 325 1.07 -11.41 22.64
CA LYS A 325 0.93 -10.37 23.67
C LYS A 325 1.33 -8.98 23.16
N GLU A 326 1.81 -8.90 21.91
CA GLU A 326 2.30 -7.67 21.31
C GLU A 326 1.40 -7.20 20.18
N LEU A 327 1.23 -5.91 20.11
CA LEU A 327 0.69 -5.18 18.98
C LEU A 327 1.84 -4.67 18.14
N PHE A 328 1.71 -4.76 16.83
CA PHE A 328 2.70 -4.29 15.88
C PHE A 328 2.15 -3.15 15.04
N TYR A 329 3.02 -2.21 14.65
CA TYR A 329 2.65 -1.11 13.76
C TYR A 329 3.85 -0.60 12.95
N ARG A 330 3.59 0.22 11.96
CA ARG A 330 4.65 0.85 11.16
C ARG A 330 4.89 2.30 11.59
N PHE A 331 6.16 2.65 11.73
CA PHE A 331 6.65 4.02 11.87
C PHE A 331 7.79 4.25 10.86
N GLY A 332 7.55 5.05 9.81
CA GLY A 332 8.48 5.19 8.70
C GLY A 332 8.73 3.84 7.99
N ASN A 333 9.98 3.43 7.93
CA ASN A 333 10.43 2.12 7.42
C ASN A 333 10.61 1.05 8.53
N LYS A 334 10.28 1.40 9.79
CA LYS A 334 10.39 0.52 10.96
C LYS A 334 9.09 -0.23 11.22
N ARG A 335 9.22 -1.49 11.63
CA ARG A 335 8.14 -2.23 12.28
C ARG A 335 8.36 -2.16 13.78
N MET A 336 7.37 -1.66 14.48
CA MET A 336 7.38 -1.43 15.92
C MET A 336 6.61 -2.54 16.62
N ALA A 337 7.03 -2.89 17.81
CA ALA A 337 6.34 -3.81 18.70
C ALA A 337 6.06 -3.15 20.06
N VAL A 338 4.86 -3.39 20.58
CA VAL A 338 4.43 -2.91 21.90
C VAL A 338 3.76 -4.05 22.62
N GLU A 339 4.22 -4.37 23.83
CA GLU A 339 3.53 -5.32 24.70
C GLU A 339 2.25 -4.69 25.23
N ILE A 340 1.12 -5.41 25.11
CA ILE A 340 -0.18 -4.96 25.60
C ILE A 340 -0.81 -6.07 26.41
N THR A 341 -1.17 -5.72 27.65
CA THR A 341 -1.98 -6.58 28.51
C THR A 341 -3.39 -6.01 28.57
N THR A 342 -4.41 -6.85 28.35
CA THR A 342 -5.81 -6.42 28.31
C THR A 342 -6.59 -6.75 29.59
N THR A 343 -6.05 -7.63 30.43
CA THR A 343 -6.70 -8.10 31.68
C THR A 343 -5.72 -8.09 32.85
N PRO A 344 -6.15 -7.72 34.10
CA PRO A 344 -7.47 -7.23 34.47
C PRO A 344 -7.78 -5.81 34.00
N THR A 345 -6.76 -5.04 33.62
CA THR A 345 -6.85 -3.67 33.07
C THR A 345 -5.91 -3.55 31.89
N LEU A 346 -6.25 -2.66 30.95
CA LEU A 346 -5.37 -2.38 29.83
C LEU A 346 -4.07 -1.73 30.33
N THR A 347 -2.95 -2.32 29.95
CA THR A 347 -1.63 -1.70 30.11
C THR A 347 -0.91 -1.70 28.77
N VAL A 348 -0.27 -0.58 28.46
CA VAL A 348 0.48 -0.35 27.23
C VAL A 348 1.95 -0.21 27.59
N GLY A 349 2.78 -1.11 27.07
CA GLY A 349 4.23 -1.08 27.24
C GLY A 349 4.90 0.03 26.43
N THR A 350 6.22 0.09 26.51
CA THR A 350 7.02 1.03 25.71
C THR A 350 7.23 0.50 24.29
N PRO A 351 6.90 1.29 23.26
CA PRO A 351 7.18 0.92 21.88
C PRO A 351 8.69 0.70 21.63
N ARG A 352 9.02 -0.38 20.94
CA ARG A 352 10.41 -0.68 20.52
C ARG A 352 10.47 -1.01 19.05
N VAL A 353 11.59 -0.73 18.41
CA VAL A 353 11.87 -1.17 17.04
C VAL A 353 12.02 -2.69 17.05
N LEU A 354 11.25 -3.37 16.21
CA LEU A 354 11.39 -4.81 16.02
C LEU A 354 12.42 -5.08 14.91
N PHE A 355 12.20 -4.49 13.74
CA PHE A 355 13.14 -4.49 12.62
C PHE A 355 12.89 -3.27 11.70
N GLU A 356 13.82 -3.01 10.81
CA GLU A 356 13.78 -1.91 9.84
C GLU A 356 14.09 -2.46 8.44
N GLY A 357 13.45 -1.90 7.40
CA GLY A 357 13.72 -2.29 6.02
C GLY A 357 12.85 -1.58 4.99
N ASN A 358 13.32 -1.59 3.75
CA ASN A 358 12.62 -1.00 2.61
C ASN A 358 11.60 -1.97 2.04
N TYR A 359 10.41 -1.96 2.61
CA TYR A 359 9.26 -2.74 2.15
C TYR A 359 8.22 -1.83 1.49
N VAL A 360 7.35 -2.42 0.69
CA VAL A 360 6.21 -1.70 0.12
C VAL A 360 5.26 -1.28 1.23
N ASN A 361 4.96 0.00 1.29
CA ASN A 361 4.07 0.58 2.29
C ASN A 361 2.79 1.10 1.63
N SER A 362 1.67 1.00 2.33
CA SER A 362 0.43 1.65 1.92
C SER A 362 0.49 3.15 2.25
N PRO A 363 -0.03 4.03 1.39
CA PRO A 363 -0.17 5.44 1.72
C PRO A 363 -1.28 5.70 2.76
N GLY A 364 -2.14 4.72 3.00
CA GLY A 364 -3.24 4.80 3.96
C GLY A 364 -2.90 4.18 5.32
N SER A 365 -3.91 4.12 6.20
CA SER A 365 -3.80 3.51 7.53
C SER A 365 -3.92 1.97 7.52
N ARG A 366 -4.42 1.39 6.43
CA ARG A 366 -4.56 -0.07 6.29
C ARG A 366 -3.19 -0.71 6.17
N ALA A 367 -2.94 -1.75 6.97
CA ALA A 367 -1.68 -2.49 6.91
C ALA A 367 -1.42 -3.05 5.51
N SER A 368 -0.24 -2.75 4.95
CA SER A 368 0.29 -3.30 3.70
C SER A 368 0.98 -4.66 3.89
N TRP A 369 0.93 -5.20 5.07
CA TRP A 369 1.59 -6.39 5.58
C TRP A 369 0.67 -7.15 6.54
N ASP A 370 1.05 -8.38 6.90
CA ASP A 370 0.36 -9.18 7.88
C ASP A 370 1.36 -9.93 8.78
N ALA A 371 0.89 -10.61 9.81
CA ALA A 371 1.72 -11.38 10.73
C ALA A 371 1.08 -12.72 11.04
N THR A 372 1.92 -13.73 11.34
CA THR A 372 1.44 -15.01 11.86
C THR A 372 0.72 -14.81 13.19
N PRO A 373 -0.25 -15.67 13.54
CA PRO A 373 -1.04 -15.54 14.77
C PRO A 373 -0.22 -15.41 16.06
N ASP A 374 0.97 -16.00 16.09
CA ASP A 374 1.93 -15.96 17.21
C ASP A 374 2.85 -14.71 17.18
N GLY A 375 2.80 -13.91 16.10
CA GLY A 375 3.64 -12.73 15.92
C GLY A 375 5.13 -13.03 15.72
N GLN A 376 5.50 -14.24 15.25
CA GLN A 376 6.90 -14.62 15.03
C GLN A 376 7.39 -14.35 13.61
N ARG A 377 6.50 -14.39 12.61
CA ARG A 377 6.82 -14.10 11.20
C ARG A 377 5.88 -13.05 10.64
N PHE A 378 6.40 -12.24 9.73
CA PHE A 378 5.69 -11.14 9.10
C PHE A 378 5.69 -11.33 7.58
N LEU A 379 4.52 -11.21 6.98
CA LEU A 379 4.34 -11.25 5.53
C LEU A 379 4.38 -9.83 4.98
N LEU A 380 5.40 -9.52 4.20
CA LEU A 380 5.61 -8.20 3.59
C LEU A 380 5.74 -8.29 2.07
N LEU A 381 5.71 -7.14 1.44
CA LEU A 381 5.99 -6.99 0.02
C LEU A 381 7.30 -6.22 -0.17
N LYS A 382 8.15 -6.68 -1.08
CA LYS A 382 9.38 -6.02 -1.48
C LYS A 382 9.36 -5.75 -2.99
N LYS A 383 9.89 -4.61 -3.41
CA LYS A 383 10.12 -4.32 -4.83
C LYS A 383 11.20 -5.25 -5.38
N VAL A 384 11.02 -5.69 -6.61
CA VAL A 384 12.08 -6.34 -7.38
C VAL A 384 13.04 -5.24 -7.83
N GLU A 385 14.31 -5.41 -7.48
CA GLU A 385 15.40 -4.50 -7.88
C GLU A 385 15.88 -4.81 -9.28
#